data_f58b2d7a5bb6e8ac40758e80c172f2c6
#
_entry.id   f58b2d7a5bb6e8ac40758e80c172f2c6
#
_cell.length_a   1.000
_cell.length_b   1.000
_cell.length_c   1.000
_cell.angle_alpha   90.00
_cell.angle_beta   90.00
_cell.angle_gamma   90.00
#
_symmetry.space_group_name_H-M   'P 1'
#
loop_
_entity.id
_entity.type
_entity.pdbx_description
1 polymer ?
#
loop_
_entity_poly.entity_id
_entity_poly.type
_entity_poly.pdbx_seq_one_letter_code
_entity_poly.pdbx_strand_id
1 'polypeptide(L)'
;MSITSLVIIVAFVIIYWIIYHNISSDIEEKLNKGATTEMTVYGDDLFDNGSKDTPYSLSQTLSTSGFSSFFLIVDDQGEVIEIQSPIELPKEKYMKVAEIAWKMKEKNTITFNDKQWQYEITPLSVNVIRNNSEQLMTTDHVYQMTFLDVTDANQTLRNLSITLLVVGFILLVIIFFISMYFANSAVQPIAKAWENQKQFVADASHELKTPLSIIQANYDVLMDNRDEIINNQLKWLGNMKIATDRMTVMITNLLELAKLDQVNSNLEMKEIHISSMLEEMFYSMEAKTKEKDINVTYSIESQIMVKSNSDKIKQLVMILLDNAYKYTNEKGKIDITLEKDKRMIIFRVGNTGKGIAKDDLPKIFNRFYRGAHSRYIDKNSFGLGLSIAKSITSGLGGEIHVSSEENNWTTFTVMLPQI
;
A
#
# COMPACT_ATOMS: atom_id res chain seq x y z
N MET A 1 7.23 -0.48 -0.86
CA MET A 1 8.07 0.73 -0.89
C MET A 1 9.47 0.49 -1.43
N SER A 2 10.27 -0.42 -0.91
CA SER A 2 11.67 -0.63 -1.31
C SER A 2 11.87 -0.97 -2.79
N ILE A 3 11.04 -1.81 -3.39
CA ILE A 3 11.18 -2.24 -4.79
C ILE A 3 10.90 -1.09 -5.76
N THR A 4 9.83 -0.35 -5.57
CA THR A 4 9.47 0.79 -6.45
C THR A 4 10.48 1.92 -6.37
N SER A 5 11.00 2.24 -5.18
CA SER A 5 12.05 3.23 -4.99
C SER A 5 13.36 2.80 -5.65
N LEU A 6 13.73 1.52 -5.54
CA LEU A 6 14.90 0.96 -6.19
C LEU A 6 14.81 1.07 -7.73
N VAL A 7 13.66 0.72 -8.30
CA VAL A 7 13.43 0.81 -9.76
C VAL A 7 13.60 2.24 -10.26
N ILE A 8 13.06 3.24 -9.54
CA ILE A 8 13.19 4.65 -9.92
C ILE A 8 14.65 5.11 -9.87
N ILE A 9 15.38 4.75 -8.82
CA ILE A 9 16.81 5.09 -8.69
C ILE A 9 17.61 4.48 -9.84
N VAL A 10 17.40 3.19 -10.12
CA VAL A 10 18.07 2.50 -11.22
C VAL A 10 17.75 3.16 -12.57
N ALA A 11 16.47 3.49 -12.83
CA ALA A 11 16.06 4.16 -14.04
C ALA A 11 16.76 5.52 -14.21
N PHE A 12 16.86 6.35 -13.15
CA PHE A 12 17.53 7.65 -13.21
C PHE A 12 19.03 7.52 -13.42
N VAL A 13 19.66 6.51 -12.79
CA VAL A 13 21.09 6.23 -13.03
C VAL A 13 21.32 5.84 -14.49
N ILE A 14 20.46 5.00 -15.07
CA ILE A 14 20.58 4.59 -16.47
C ILE A 14 20.39 5.80 -17.41
N ILE A 15 19.39 6.65 -17.16
CA ILE A 15 19.14 7.85 -17.97
C ILE A 15 20.36 8.79 -17.92
N TYR A 16 20.88 9.04 -16.71
CA TYR A 16 22.06 9.88 -16.54
C TYR A 16 23.27 9.29 -17.28
N TRP A 17 23.51 7.98 -17.13
CA TRP A 17 24.63 7.29 -17.78
C TRP A 17 24.55 7.36 -19.31
N ILE A 18 23.37 7.15 -19.90
CA ILE A 18 23.17 7.24 -21.35
C ILE A 18 23.48 8.65 -21.86
N ILE A 19 22.95 9.68 -21.19
CA ILE A 19 23.16 11.07 -21.61
C ILE A 19 24.62 11.48 -21.44
N TYR A 20 25.24 11.10 -20.31
CA TYR A 20 26.66 11.33 -20.05
C TYR A 20 27.52 10.69 -21.13
N HIS A 21 27.25 9.42 -21.47
CA HIS A 21 28.01 8.69 -22.48
C HIS A 21 27.88 9.32 -23.87
N ASN A 22 26.68 9.73 -24.26
CA ASN A 22 26.43 10.39 -25.53
C ASN A 22 27.17 11.73 -25.63
N ILE A 23 27.11 12.56 -24.59
CA ILE A 23 27.81 13.85 -24.55
C ILE A 23 29.33 13.64 -24.56
N SER A 24 29.84 12.69 -23.78
CA SER A 24 31.28 12.39 -23.75
C SER A 24 31.78 11.88 -25.09
N SER A 25 31.02 11.00 -25.74
CA SER A 25 31.36 10.50 -27.08
C SER A 25 31.35 11.59 -28.16
N ASP A 26 30.38 12.51 -28.09
CA ASP A 26 30.32 13.66 -29.03
C ASP A 26 31.52 14.61 -28.83
N ILE A 27 31.91 14.86 -27.59
CA ILE A 27 33.10 15.65 -27.25
C ILE A 27 34.36 14.97 -27.78
N GLU A 28 34.51 13.66 -27.58
CA GLU A 28 35.68 12.91 -28.11
C GLU A 28 35.75 12.93 -29.62
N GLU A 29 34.62 12.71 -30.29
CA GLU A 29 34.57 12.76 -31.74
C GLU A 29 34.99 14.14 -32.27
N LYS A 30 34.54 15.24 -31.62
CA LYS A 30 34.91 16.61 -32.02
C LYS A 30 36.36 16.95 -31.74
N LEU A 31 36.91 16.49 -30.63
CA LEU A 31 38.34 16.65 -30.34
C LEU A 31 39.20 15.92 -31.37
N ASN A 32 38.87 14.66 -31.65
CA ASN A 32 39.60 13.85 -32.64
C ASN A 32 39.52 14.44 -34.06
N LYS A 33 38.34 14.93 -34.48
CA LYS A 33 38.18 15.61 -35.76
C LYS A 33 38.99 16.94 -35.85
N GLY A 34 39.05 17.65 -34.71
CA GLY A 34 39.90 18.85 -34.60
C GLY A 34 41.40 18.54 -34.65
N ALA A 35 41.79 17.37 -34.18
CA ALA A 35 43.19 16.91 -34.18
C ALA A 35 43.71 16.49 -35.60
N THR A 36 42.81 16.15 -36.53
CA THR A 36 43.14 15.76 -37.91
C THR A 36 43.14 16.97 -38.88
N THR A 37 43.58 18.12 -38.42
CA THR A 37 43.70 19.27 -39.32
C THR A 37 44.86 19.00 -40.28
N GLU A 38 44.55 18.75 -41.54
CA GLU A 38 45.53 18.55 -42.59
C GLU A 38 46.15 19.89 -42.94
N MET A 39 47.42 20.03 -42.62
CA MET A 39 48.23 21.17 -43.05
C MET A 39 48.82 20.86 -44.44
N THR A 40 48.37 21.55 -45.42
CA THR A 40 48.93 21.37 -46.81
C THR A 40 50.05 22.36 -47.03
N VAL A 41 51.27 21.86 -47.28
CA VAL A 41 52.43 22.66 -47.55
C VAL A 41 52.84 22.45 -49.02
N TYR A 42 52.94 23.55 -49.69
CA TYR A 42 53.42 23.58 -51.11
C TYR A 42 54.87 24.06 -51.13
N GLY A 43 55.83 23.20 -51.54
CA GLY A 43 57.19 23.56 -51.73
C GLY A 43 58.25 22.50 -51.45
N ASP A 44 59.41 22.60 -52.02
CA ASP A 44 60.53 21.64 -51.91
C ASP A 44 61.42 21.89 -50.67
N ASP A 45 61.23 22.99 -49.89
CA ASP A 45 62.22 23.52 -48.96
C ASP A 45 62.00 23.21 -47.51
N LEU A 46 61.13 22.24 -47.17
CA LEU A 46 60.76 21.96 -45.77
C LEU A 46 61.82 21.25 -44.94
N PHE A 47 62.87 20.70 -45.50
CA PHE A 47 63.81 19.83 -44.78
C PHE A 47 65.33 20.20 -45.02
N ASP A 48 65.58 21.37 -45.52
CA ASP A 48 66.97 21.80 -45.59
C ASP A 48 67.31 22.79 -44.45
N ASN A 49 68.30 22.45 -43.75
CA ASN A 49 68.92 23.06 -42.59
C ASN A 49 68.67 24.57 -42.36
N GLY A 50 67.77 24.88 -41.37
CA GLY A 50 68.05 26.02 -40.50
C GLY A 50 67.61 27.41 -40.89
N SER A 51 66.68 27.62 -41.83
CA SER A 51 66.16 28.97 -42.12
C SER A 51 64.80 29.18 -41.39
N LYS A 52 64.79 30.15 -40.49
CA LYS A 52 63.62 30.52 -39.61
C LYS A 52 62.55 31.34 -40.34
N ASP A 53 62.65 31.49 -41.69
CA ASP A 53 61.84 32.47 -42.46
C ASP A 53 61.15 31.86 -43.70
N THR A 54 60.41 30.74 -43.56
CA THR A 54 59.50 30.33 -44.64
C THR A 54 58.05 30.64 -44.19
N PRO A 55 57.31 31.45 -44.99
CA PRO A 55 55.94 31.77 -44.73
C PRO A 55 55.06 30.54 -45.04
N TYR A 56 54.66 29.81 -44.04
CA TYR A 56 53.65 28.78 -44.20
C TYR A 56 52.31 29.45 -44.47
N SER A 57 51.73 29.27 -45.65
CA SER A 57 50.33 29.66 -45.82
C SER A 57 49.39 28.53 -45.41
N LEU A 58 48.86 28.64 -44.25
CA LEU A 58 47.81 27.74 -43.75
C LEU A 58 46.48 28.08 -44.39
N SER A 59 46.03 27.23 -45.33
CA SER A 59 44.60 27.23 -45.71
C SER A 59 43.84 26.24 -44.89
N GLN A 60 43.31 26.70 -43.78
CA GLN A 60 42.41 25.89 -42.96
C GLN A 60 40.96 26.13 -43.34
N THR A 61 40.26 25.04 -43.64
CA THR A 61 38.79 25.01 -43.62
C THR A 61 38.37 24.65 -42.21
N LEU A 62 38.17 25.64 -41.34
CA LEU A 62 37.53 25.45 -40.06
C LEU A 62 36.10 24.97 -40.31
N SER A 63 35.86 23.68 -40.20
CA SER A 63 34.49 23.18 -40.14
C SER A 63 33.88 23.56 -38.78
N THR A 64 33.24 24.73 -38.76
CA THR A 64 32.48 25.22 -37.62
C THR A 64 31.26 24.35 -37.40
N SER A 65 31.45 23.24 -36.75
CA SER A 65 30.34 22.50 -36.15
C SER A 65 30.05 23.07 -34.75
N GLY A 66 29.19 24.06 -34.68
CA GLY A 66 28.39 24.46 -33.48
C GLY A 66 29.07 24.70 -32.11
N PHE A 67 30.35 24.39 -31.97
CA PHE A 67 31.14 24.57 -30.75
C PHE A 67 32.30 25.52 -31.01
N SER A 68 32.56 26.41 -30.05
CA SER A 68 33.76 27.25 -30.07
C SER A 68 34.97 26.35 -29.80
N SER A 69 35.87 26.24 -30.76
CA SER A 69 37.17 25.55 -30.59
C SER A 69 38.29 26.45 -31.03
N PHE A 70 39.47 26.26 -30.47
CA PHE A 70 40.70 26.89 -30.95
C PHE A 70 41.86 25.90 -30.93
N PHE A 71 42.90 26.19 -31.70
CA PHE A 71 44.07 25.34 -31.82
C PHE A 71 45.32 26.15 -31.54
N LEU A 72 46.25 25.51 -30.85
CA LEU A 72 47.57 26.05 -30.62
C LEU A 72 48.59 25.06 -31.20
N ILE A 73 49.50 25.54 -32.01
CA ILE A 73 50.65 24.77 -32.50
C ILE A 73 51.80 25.08 -31.57
N VAL A 74 52.41 24.06 -30.98
CA VAL A 74 53.49 24.18 -30.00
C VAL A 74 54.70 23.33 -30.41
N ASP A 75 55.88 23.71 -29.94
CA ASP A 75 57.09 22.91 -30.12
C ASP A 75 57.21 21.80 -29.06
N ASP A 76 58.33 21.07 -29.07
CA ASP A 76 58.65 19.99 -28.13
C ASP A 76 58.84 20.45 -26.70
N GLN A 77 58.95 21.75 -26.43
CA GLN A 77 59.03 22.36 -25.10
C GLN A 77 57.68 22.94 -24.64
N GLY A 78 56.69 22.96 -25.52
CA GLY A 78 55.36 23.51 -25.24
C GLY A 78 55.27 25.02 -25.50
N GLU A 79 56.26 25.61 -26.20
CA GLU A 79 56.19 27.01 -26.60
C GLU A 79 55.26 27.19 -27.80
N VAL A 80 54.41 28.22 -27.75
CA VAL A 80 53.39 28.45 -28.76
C VAL A 80 54.02 29.07 -30.02
N ILE A 81 54.01 28.32 -31.11
CA ILE A 81 54.43 28.72 -32.43
C ILE A 81 53.35 29.53 -33.14
N GLU A 82 52.12 29.00 -33.13
CA GLU A 82 51.00 29.58 -33.86
C GLU A 82 49.71 29.50 -33.04
N ILE A 83 48.82 30.49 -33.20
CA ILE A 83 47.52 30.56 -32.56
C ILE A 83 46.42 30.63 -33.62
N GLN A 84 45.56 29.64 -33.67
CA GLN A 84 44.37 29.61 -34.52
C GLN A 84 43.13 29.61 -33.70
N SER A 85 42.51 30.76 -33.53
CA SER A 85 41.37 30.94 -32.67
C SER A 85 40.35 31.88 -33.29
N PRO A 86 39.07 31.55 -33.29
CA PRO A 86 37.99 32.47 -33.62
C PRO A 86 37.74 33.49 -32.50
N ILE A 87 38.44 33.34 -31.35
CA ILE A 87 38.24 34.16 -30.17
C ILE A 87 39.37 35.18 -30.08
N GLU A 88 39.04 36.45 -30.06
CA GLU A 88 40.02 37.54 -29.93
C GLU A 88 40.42 37.70 -28.46
N LEU A 89 41.55 37.08 -28.07
CA LEU A 89 42.16 37.21 -26.74
C LEU A 89 43.63 37.65 -26.87
N PRO A 90 44.17 38.33 -25.81
CA PRO A 90 45.57 38.63 -25.77
C PRO A 90 46.46 37.38 -25.90
N LYS A 91 47.55 37.47 -26.69
CA LYS A 91 48.48 36.35 -26.96
C LYS A 91 49.01 35.72 -25.62
N GLU A 92 49.24 36.53 -24.63
CA GLU A 92 49.71 36.11 -23.29
C GLU A 92 48.73 35.08 -22.61
N LYS A 93 47.43 35.23 -22.84
CA LYS A 93 46.44 34.29 -22.29
C LYS A 93 46.54 32.92 -22.96
N TYR A 94 46.71 32.86 -24.26
CA TYR A 94 46.90 31.59 -24.97
C TYR A 94 48.21 30.89 -24.56
N MET A 95 49.32 31.65 -24.39
CA MET A 95 50.57 31.08 -23.92
C MET A 95 50.44 30.47 -22.54
N LYS A 96 49.73 31.11 -21.64
CA LYS A 96 49.49 30.59 -20.26
C LYS A 96 48.65 29.29 -20.31
N VAL A 97 47.65 29.21 -21.16
CA VAL A 97 46.83 27.99 -21.31
C VAL A 97 47.63 26.85 -21.93
N ALA A 98 48.45 27.12 -22.93
CA ALA A 98 49.38 26.15 -23.54
C ALA A 98 50.35 25.58 -22.49
N GLU A 99 50.96 26.45 -21.66
CA GLU A 99 51.85 26.02 -20.59
C GLU A 99 51.17 25.09 -19.56
N ILE A 100 49.93 25.41 -19.17
CA ILE A 100 49.16 24.58 -18.23
C ILE A 100 48.84 23.22 -18.86
N ALA A 101 48.34 23.22 -20.10
CA ALA A 101 48.00 22.00 -20.82
C ALA A 101 49.21 21.10 -21.07
N TRP A 102 50.38 21.73 -21.46
CA TRP A 102 51.62 21.01 -21.70
C TRP A 102 52.17 20.33 -20.44
N LYS A 103 52.08 21.01 -19.28
CA LYS A 103 52.52 20.44 -17.98
C LYS A 103 51.66 19.25 -17.55
N MET A 104 50.36 19.27 -17.82
CA MET A 104 49.46 18.19 -17.45
C MET A 104 49.56 16.97 -18.39
N LYS A 105 49.91 17.15 -19.65
CA LYS A 105 50.11 16.14 -20.72
C LYS A 105 48.96 15.15 -20.98
N GLU A 106 48.01 15.01 -20.06
CA GLU A 106 46.87 14.12 -20.18
C GLU A 106 45.64 14.93 -20.65
N LYS A 107 44.73 14.24 -21.39
CA LYS A 107 43.43 14.79 -21.77
C LYS A 107 42.64 15.21 -20.52
N ASN A 108 42.49 16.50 -20.34
CA ASN A 108 41.87 17.05 -19.10
C ASN A 108 41.04 18.29 -19.44
N THR A 109 40.27 18.73 -18.42
CA THR A 109 39.46 19.95 -18.51
C THR A 109 40.15 21.09 -17.77
N ILE A 110 40.29 22.24 -18.39
CA ILE A 110 40.82 23.44 -17.77
C ILE A 110 39.80 24.57 -17.80
N THR A 111 39.83 25.44 -16.81
CA THR A 111 39.00 26.65 -16.80
C THR A 111 39.84 27.83 -17.30
N PHE A 112 39.37 28.43 -18.37
CA PHE A 112 40.04 29.54 -19.02
C PHE A 112 39.01 30.55 -19.55
N ASN A 113 39.20 31.84 -19.22
CA ASN A 113 38.31 32.93 -19.62
C ASN A 113 36.82 32.67 -19.28
N ASP A 114 36.57 32.24 -18.04
CA ASP A 114 35.23 31.87 -17.48
C ASP A 114 34.50 30.71 -18.21
N LYS A 115 35.24 29.98 -19.05
CA LYS A 115 34.77 28.82 -19.77
C LYS A 115 35.54 27.58 -19.39
N GLN A 116 34.90 26.41 -19.54
CA GLN A 116 35.53 25.11 -19.36
C GLN A 116 35.95 24.54 -20.73
N TRP A 117 37.23 24.23 -20.85
CA TRP A 117 37.84 23.73 -22.06
C TRP A 117 38.38 22.35 -21.84
N GLN A 118 37.94 21.41 -22.68
CA GLN A 118 38.59 20.10 -22.75
C GLN A 118 39.65 20.17 -23.86
N TYR A 119 40.83 19.66 -23.62
CA TYR A 119 41.92 19.72 -24.56
C TYR A 119 42.50 18.35 -24.87
N GLU A 120 43.15 18.26 -26.04
CA GLU A 120 43.89 17.09 -26.48
C GLU A 120 45.16 17.56 -27.17
N ILE A 121 46.28 16.87 -26.91
CA ILE A 121 47.58 17.17 -27.51
C ILE A 121 47.93 16.00 -28.45
N THR A 122 48.08 16.30 -29.72
CA THR A 122 48.42 15.31 -30.76
C THR A 122 49.63 15.77 -31.55
N PRO A 123 50.50 14.86 -32.03
CA PRO A 123 51.55 15.21 -32.98
C PRO A 123 50.93 15.85 -34.24
N LEU A 124 51.52 16.94 -34.72
CA LEU A 124 51.03 17.64 -35.90
C LEU A 124 51.26 16.76 -37.14
N SER A 125 50.20 16.42 -37.85
CA SER A 125 50.27 15.72 -39.14
C SER A 125 50.20 16.73 -40.31
N VAL A 126 51.19 16.69 -41.20
CA VAL A 126 51.29 17.59 -42.32
C VAL A 126 51.18 16.81 -43.64
N ASN A 127 50.22 17.21 -44.46
CA ASN A 127 50.15 16.72 -45.85
C ASN A 127 51.14 17.48 -46.73
N VAL A 128 52.19 16.81 -47.18
CA VAL A 128 53.18 17.38 -48.11
C VAL A 128 52.78 16.99 -49.51
N ILE A 129 52.45 18.00 -50.34
CA ILE A 129 52.21 17.79 -51.74
C ILE A 129 53.52 18.01 -52.50
N ARG A 130 54.13 16.90 -52.94
CA ARG A 130 55.36 16.88 -53.75
C ARG A 130 55.10 16.22 -55.10
N ASN A 131 55.35 16.93 -56.18
CA ASN A 131 55.17 16.38 -57.53
C ASN A 131 53.79 15.75 -57.81
N ASN A 132 52.72 16.38 -57.38
CA ASN A 132 51.34 15.89 -57.55
C ASN A 132 51.01 14.58 -56.77
N SER A 133 51.82 14.18 -55.80
CA SER A 133 51.53 13.11 -54.85
C SER A 133 51.39 13.67 -53.44
N GLU A 134 50.29 13.32 -52.76
CA GLU A 134 50.05 13.64 -51.33
C GLU A 134 50.70 12.58 -50.44
N GLN A 135 51.55 13.03 -49.54
CA GLN A 135 52.11 12.16 -48.48
C GLN A 135 51.82 12.77 -47.11
N LEU A 136 51.20 12.01 -46.26
CA LEU A 136 51.00 12.40 -44.85
C LEU A 136 52.31 12.17 -44.10
N MET A 137 52.90 13.23 -43.57
CA MET A 137 54.07 13.16 -42.69
C MET A 137 53.72 13.66 -41.31
N THR A 138 54.04 12.87 -40.28
CA THR A 138 53.89 13.29 -38.88
C THR A 138 55.20 13.89 -38.42
N THR A 139 55.15 15.06 -37.80
CA THR A 139 56.36 15.75 -37.29
C THR A 139 56.61 15.31 -35.84
N ASP A 140 57.86 14.94 -35.54
CA ASP A 140 58.22 14.48 -34.18
C ASP A 140 58.47 15.64 -33.17
N HIS A 141 58.51 16.88 -33.63
CA HIS A 141 58.90 18.07 -32.84
C HIS A 141 57.83 19.17 -32.75
N VAL A 142 56.66 18.96 -33.37
CA VAL A 142 55.58 19.94 -33.36
C VAL A 142 54.28 19.26 -33.01
N TYR A 143 53.56 19.83 -32.07
CA TYR A 143 52.33 19.29 -31.57
C TYR A 143 51.17 20.27 -31.78
N GLN A 144 49.97 19.74 -32.01
CA GLN A 144 48.73 20.48 -32.05
C GLN A 144 47.98 20.29 -30.74
N MET A 145 47.64 21.37 -30.07
CA MET A 145 46.74 21.39 -28.93
C MET A 145 45.35 21.84 -29.39
N THR A 146 44.39 20.96 -29.34
CA THR A 146 43.00 21.24 -29.69
C THR A 146 42.22 21.53 -28.40
N PHE A 147 41.58 22.69 -28.31
CA PHE A 147 40.74 23.10 -27.20
C PHE A 147 39.29 23.17 -27.63
N LEU A 148 38.40 22.51 -26.93
CA LEU A 148 36.96 22.49 -27.19
C LEU A 148 36.21 23.07 -25.97
N ASP A 149 35.34 24.04 -26.19
CA ASP A 149 34.49 24.62 -25.17
C ASP A 149 33.43 23.59 -24.75
N VAL A 150 33.51 23.10 -23.50
CA VAL A 150 32.58 22.11 -22.90
C VAL A 150 31.70 22.73 -21.81
N THR A 151 31.65 24.06 -21.74
CA THR A 151 30.90 24.78 -20.70
C THR A 151 29.42 24.41 -20.72
N ASP A 152 28.77 24.49 -21.89
CA ASP A 152 27.35 24.22 -22.07
C ASP A 152 27.05 22.73 -21.85
N ALA A 153 27.95 21.83 -22.27
CA ALA A 153 27.82 20.40 -22.06
C ALA A 153 27.85 20.06 -20.57
N ASN A 154 28.83 20.59 -19.83
CA ASN A 154 28.93 20.38 -18.37
C ASN A 154 27.79 21.03 -17.61
N GLN A 155 27.32 22.20 -18.04
CA GLN A 155 26.15 22.85 -17.47
C GLN A 155 24.88 22.04 -17.70
N THR A 156 24.73 21.46 -18.89
CA THR A 156 23.60 20.57 -19.20
C THR A 156 23.59 19.32 -18.32
N LEU A 157 24.75 18.66 -18.15
CA LEU A 157 24.88 17.51 -17.24
C LEU A 157 24.59 17.87 -15.78
N ARG A 158 25.06 19.02 -15.33
CA ARG A 158 24.77 19.51 -13.99
C ARG A 158 23.27 19.79 -13.79
N ASN A 159 22.65 20.48 -14.72
CA ASN A 159 21.22 20.78 -14.67
C ASN A 159 20.39 19.51 -14.71
N LEU A 160 20.77 18.53 -15.54
CA LEU A 160 20.15 17.21 -15.57
C LEU A 160 20.24 16.50 -14.22
N SER A 161 21.44 16.50 -13.60
CA SER A 161 21.62 15.88 -12.28
C SER A 161 20.72 16.50 -11.22
N ILE A 162 20.65 17.83 -11.16
CA ILE A 162 19.80 18.55 -10.22
C ILE A 162 18.32 18.22 -10.48
N THR A 163 17.90 18.25 -11.75
CA THR A 163 16.51 17.94 -12.12
C THR A 163 16.12 16.51 -11.72
N LEU A 164 16.97 15.52 -12.00
CA LEU A 164 16.72 14.12 -11.61
C LEU A 164 16.65 13.96 -10.09
N LEU A 165 17.51 14.66 -9.33
CA LEU A 165 17.47 14.63 -7.86
C LEU A 165 16.18 15.24 -7.31
N VAL A 166 15.76 16.40 -7.82
CA VAL A 166 14.53 17.08 -7.37
C VAL A 166 13.30 16.24 -7.71
N VAL A 167 13.17 15.76 -8.95
CA VAL A 167 12.04 14.92 -9.38
C VAL A 167 12.05 13.60 -8.60
N GLY A 168 13.22 12.98 -8.42
CA GLY A 168 13.35 11.76 -7.62
C GLY A 168 12.89 11.93 -6.18
N PHE A 169 13.27 13.04 -5.54
CA PHE A 169 12.84 13.35 -4.19
C PHE A 169 11.31 13.53 -4.09
N ILE A 170 10.72 14.29 -5.03
CA ILE A 170 9.26 14.48 -5.08
C ILE A 170 8.53 13.14 -5.24
N LEU A 171 8.99 12.28 -6.17
CA LEU A 171 8.39 10.96 -6.38
C LEU A 171 8.49 10.07 -5.14
N LEU A 172 9.62 10.08 -4.43
CA LEU A 172 9.78 9.33 -3.18
C LEU A 172 8.81 9.80 -2.09
N VAL A 173 8.59 11.10 -1.97
CA VAL A 173 7.61 11.68 -1.03
C VAL A 173 6.19 11.24 -1.39
N ILE A 174 5.81 11.30 -2.67
CA ILE A 174 4.49 10.86 -3.14
C ILE A 174 4.29 9.36 -2.84
N ILE A 175 5.27 8.51 -3.17
CA ILE A 175 5.22 7.06 -2.91
C ILE A 175 5.10 6.79 -1.41
N PHE A 176 5.78 7.57 -0.58
CA PHE A 176 5.68 7.44 0.88
C PHE A 176 4.25 7.67 1.37
N PHE A 177 3.61 8.76 0.97
CA PHE A 177 2.23 9.06 1.38
C PHE A 177 1.21 8.06 0.84
N ILE A 178 1.35 7.65 -0.42
CA ILE A 178 0.50 6.60 -1.01
C ILE A 178 0.66 5.28 -0.23
N SER A 179 1.89 4.85 0.06
CA SER A 179 2.14 3.63 0.83
C SER A 179 1.57 3.70 2.24
N MET A 180 1.70 4.85 2.90
CA MET A 180 1.13 5.08 4.24
C MET A 180 -0.40 5.03 4.22
N TYR A 181 -1.03 5.62 3.22
CA TYR A 181 -2.48 5.55 3.03
C TYR A 181 -2.95 4.11 2.82
N PHE A 182 -2.32 3.36 1.91
CA PHE A 182 -2.65 1.94 1.67
C PHE A 182 -2.38 1.05 2.89
N ALA A 183 -1.29 1.28 3.61
CA ALA A 183 -0.98 0.51 4.82
C ALA A 183 -2.08 0.69 5.87
N ASN A 184 -2.54 1.91 6.09
CA ASN A 184 -3.61 2.19 7.05
C ASN A 184 -4.99 1.70 6.57
N SER A 185 -5.31 1.87 5.29
CA SER A 185 -6.65 1.54 4.77
C SER A 185 -6.85 0.07 4.45
N ALA A 186 -5.81 -0.65 4.00
CA ALA A 186 -5.92 -2.04 3.57
C ALA A 186 -5.37 -3.04 4.59
N VAL A 187 -4.24 -2.75 5.22
CA VAL A 187 -3.56 -3.71 6.10
C VAL A 187 -4.19 -3.75 7.49
N GLN A 188 -4.54 -2.59 8.06
CA GLN A 188 -5.16 -2.56 9.40
C GLN A 188 -6.48 -3.32 9.49
N PRO A 189 -7.44 -3.21 8.57
CA PRO A 189 -8.67 -4.00 8.61
C PRO A 189 -8.40 -5.51 8.54
N ILE A 190 -7.44 -5.93 7.72
CA ILE A 190 -7.05 -7.35 7.59
C ILE A 190 -6.42 -7.86 8.90
N ALA A 191 -5.51 -7.09 9.48
CA ALA A 191 -4.87 -7.44 10.75
C ALA A 191 -5.90 -7.55 11.89
N LYS A 192 -6.87 -6.63 11.94
CA LYS A 192 -7.96 -6.66 12.92
C LYS A 192 -8.90 -7.85 12.71
N ALA A 193 -9.22 -8.17 11.44
CA ALA A 193 -10.02 -9.36 11.13
C ALA A 193 -9.29 -10.65 11.55
N TRP A 194 -8.00 -10.74 11.31
CA TRP A 194 -7.16 -11.87 11.74
C TRP A 194 -7.11 -12.03 13.26
N GLU A 195 -6.91 -10.93 13.99
CA GLU A 195 -6.90 -10.96 15.46
C GLU A 195 -8.26 -11.38 16.02
N ASN A 196 -9.36 -10.85 15.48
CA ASN A 196 -10.71 -11.27 15.83
C ASN A 196 -10.95 -12.76 15.54
N GLN A 197 -10.42 -13.29 14.45
CA GLN A 197 -10.52 -14.71 14.10
C GLN A 197 -9.74 -15.58 15.09
N LYS A 198 -8.53 -15.15 15.45
CA LYS A 198 -7.69 -15.85 16.44
C LYS A 198 -8.37 -15.89 17.83
N GLN A 199 -8.91 -14.74 18.24
CA GLN A 199 -9.66 -14.65 19.51
C GLN A 199 -10.90 -15.55 19.47
N PHE A 200 -11.64 -15.56 18.38
CA PHE A 200 -12.80 -16.44 18.21
C PHE A 200 -12.46 -17.93 18.39
N VAL A 201 -11.35 -18.40 17.79
CA VAL A 201 -10.90 -19.80 17.94
C VAL A 201 -10.49 -20.10 19.39
N ALA A 202 -9.82 -19.16 20.04
CA ALA A 202 -9.41 -19.31 21.43
C ALA A 202 -10.64 -19.40 22.36
N ASP A 203 -11.60 -18.48 22.23
CA ASP A 203 -12.81 -18.45 23.02
C ASP A 203 -13.67 -19.70 22.80
N ALA A 204 -13.83 -20.14 21.53
CA ALA A 204 -14.53 -21.37 21.20
C ALA A 204 -13.89 -22.59 21.86
N SER A 205 -12.55 -22.66 21.85
CA SER A 205 -11.81 -23.75 22.50
C SER A 205 -12.03 -23.79 24.02
N HIS A 206 -11.99 -22.63 24.65
CA HIS A 206 -12.27 -22.51 26.11
C HIS A 206 -13.70 -22.90 26.46
N GLU A 207 -14.69 -22.43 25.73
CA GLU A 207 -16.11 -22.72 25.98
C GLU A 207 -16.49 -24.18 25.68
N LEU A 208 -15.76 -24.87 24.77
CA LEU A 208 -15.93 -26.31 24.53
C LEU A 208 -15.24 -27.17 25.58
N LYS A 209 -14.11 -26.72 26.14
CA LYS A 209 -13.37 -27.48 27.13
C LYS A 209 -14.19 -27.70 28.45
N THR A 210 -14.92 -26.67 28.88
CA THR A 210 -15.70 -26.71 30.13
C THR A 210 -16.76 -27.82 30.13
N PRO A 211 -17.72 -27.90 29.18
CA PRO A 211 -18.70 -28.96 29.13
C PRO A 211 -18.05 -30.35 28.92
N LEU A 212 -16.97 -30.44 28.14
CA LEU A 212 -16.24 -31.69 27.95
C LEU A 212 -15.67 -32.21 29.30
N SER A 213 -15.06 -31.32 30.11
CA SER A 213 -14.55 -31.66 31.42
C SER A 213 -15.68 -32.10 32.37
N ILE A 214 -16.88 -31.51 32.26
CA ILE A 214 -18.05 -31.94 33.05
C ILE A 214 -18.49 -33.35 32.66
N ILE A 215 -18.53 -33.65 31.35
CA ILE A 215 -18.87 -34.98 30.85
C ILE A 215 -17.86 -36.00 31.37
N GLN A 216 -16.56 -35.69 31.25
CA GLN A 216 -15.49 -36.59 31.70
C GLN A 216 -15.55 -36.83 33.22
N ALA A 217 -15.69 -35.79 34.05
CA ALA A 217 -15.78 -35.94 35.50
C ALA A 217 -17.00 -36.77 35.90
N ASN A 218 -18.18 -36.58 35.28
CA ASN A 218 -19.36 -37.38 35.58
C ASN A 218 -19.22 -38.83 35.09
N TYR A 219 -18.54 -39.06 33.96
CA TYR A 219 -18.20 -40.41 33.48
C TYR A 219 -17.30 -41.14 34.48
N ASP A 220 -16.23 -40.48 34.99
CA ASP A 220 -15.32 -41.09 35.97
C ASP A 220 -16.08 -41.51 37.24
N VAL A 221 -17.01 -40.66 37.73
CA VAL A 221 -17.88 -40.99 38.88
C VAL A 221 -18.78 -42.20 38.59
N LEU A 222 -19.33 -42.31 37.37
CA LEU A 222 -20.12 -43.48 36.96
C LEU A 222 -19.29 -44.76 36.95
N MET A 223 -18.05 -44.68 36.48
CA MET A 223 -17.12 -45.82 36.42
C MET A 223 -16.67 -46.28 37.82
N ASP A 224 -16.46 -45.33 38.73
CA ASP A 224 -16.12 -45.65 40.12
C ASP A 224 -17.28 -46.35 40.86
N ASN A 225 -18.54 -46.01 40.49
CA ASN A 225 -19.76 -46.56 41.10
C ASN A 225 -20.47 -47.58 40.14
N ARG A 226 -19.72 -48.31 39.34
CA ARG A 226 -20.26 -49.20 38.29
C ARG A 226 -21.15 -50.33 38.80
N ASP A 227 -21.02 -50.70 40.07
CA ASP A 227 -21.81 -51.76 40.71
C ASP A 227 -23.16 -51.24 41.27
N GLU A 228 -23.39 -49.91 41.25
CA GLU A 228 -24.63 -49.29 41.62
C GLU A 228 -25.70 -49.39 40.51
N ILE A 229 -26.99 -49.46 40.97
CA ILE A 229 -28.12 -49.45 40.03
C ILE A 229 -28.23 -48.09 39.34
N ILE A 230 -28.64 -48.08 38.07
CA ILE A 230 -28.74 -46.86 37.21
C ILE A 230 -29.59 -45.77 37.89
N ASN A 231 -30.59 -46.14 38.68
CA ASN A 231 -31.49 -45.18 39.34
C ASN A 231 -30.75 -44.25 40.32
N ASN A 232 -29.69 -44.76 40.97
CA ASN A 232 -28.83 -43.96 41.86
C ASN A 232 -27.87 -43.06 41.09
N GLN A 233 -27.65 -43.35 39.80
CA GLN A 233 -26.70 -42.66 38.93
C GLN A 233 -27.36 -41.64 38.02
N LEU A 234 -28.68 -41.50 38.03
CA LEU A 234 -29.44 -40.59 37.14
C LEU A 234 -28.96 -39.14 37.21
N LYS A 235 -28.49 -38.68 38.38
CA LYS A 235 -27.93 -37.32 38.55
C LYS A 235 -26.72 -37.10 37.65
N TRP A 236 -25.81 -38.04 37.57
CA TRP A 236 -24.57 -37.93 36.78
C TRP A 236 -24.86 -38.04 35.31
N LEU A 237 -25.74 -38.97 34.92
CA LEU A 237 -26.24 -39.08 33.56
C LEU A 237 -26.97 -37.80 33.11
N GLY A 238 -27.79 -37.19 33.98
CA GLY A 238 -28.45 -35.92 33.73
C GLY A 238 -27.46 -34.76 33.51
N ASN A 239 -26.40 -34.68 34.32
CA ASN A 239 -25.35 -33.68 34.13
C ASN A 239 -24.61 -33.83 32.81
N MET A 240 -24.29 -35.08 32.39
CA MET A 240 -23.68 -35.36 31.10
C MET A 240 -24.61 -34.97 29.93
N LYS A 241 -25.91 -35.28 30.06
CA LYS A 241 -26.89 -34.90 29.03
C LYS A 241 -26.96 -33.37 28.87
N ILE A 242 -27.06 -32.62 29.97
CA ILE A 242 -27.07 -31.16 29.97
C ILE A 242 -25.81 -30.61 29.33
N ALA A 243 -24.64 -31.16 29.65
CA ALA A 243 -23.38 -30.72 29.05
C ALA A 243 -23.30 -31.01 27.55
N THR A 244 -23.80 -32.17 27.11
CA THR A 244 -23.86 -32.55 25.69
C THR A 244 -24.83 -31.66 24.92
N ASP A 245 -26.01 -31.35 25.44
CA ASP A 245 -26.99 -30.48 24.82
C ASP A 245 -26.42 -29.06 24.66
N ARG A 246 -25.70 -28.55 25.68
CA ARG A 246 -25.00 -27.28 25.60
C ARG A 246 -23.94 -27.27 24.47
N MET A 247 -23.12 -28.32 24.35
CA MET A 247 -22.15 -28.45 23.25
C MET A 247 -22.83 -28.45 21.90
N THR A 248 -23.95 -29.15 21.75
CA THR A 248 -24.70 -29.19 20.48
C THR A 248 -25.19 -27.81 20.06
N VAL A 249 -25.81 -27.06 21.01
CA VAL A 249 -26.22 -25.66 20.74
C VAL A 249 -25.05 -24.78 20.36
N MET A 250 -23.93 -24.90 21.08
CA MET A 250 -22.74 -24.14 20.79
C MET A 250 -22.19 -24.43 19.39
N ILE A 251 -22.02 -25.71 19.04
CA ILE A 251 -21.50 -26.12 17.70
C ILE A 251 -22.43 -25.63 16.60
N THR A 252 -23.75 -25.74 16.78
CA THR A 252 -24.74 -25.23 15.82
C THR A 252 -24.56 -23.73 15.60
N ASN A 253 -24.44 -22.94 16.68
CA ASN A 253 -24.22 -21.49 16.58
C ASN A 253 -22.89 -21.14 15.91
N LEU A 254 -21.81 -21.90 16.16
CA LEU A 254 -20.51 -21.70 15.52
C LEU A 254 -20.55 -21.98 14.02
N LEU A 255 -21.20 -23.09 13.63
CA LEU A 255 -21.38 -23.44 12.22
C LEU A 255 -22.23 -22.40 11.50
N GLU A 256 -23.23 -21.85 12.17
CA GLU A 256 -24.05 -20.80 11.60
C GLU A 256 -23.30 -19.50 11.39
N LEU A 257 -22.52 -19.05 12.39
CA LEU A 257 -21.63 -17.90 12.23
C LEU A 257 -20.65 -18.10 11.08
N ALA A 258 -20.06 -19.29 10.95
CA ALA A 258 -19.15 -19.59 9.86
C ALA A 258 -19.83 -19.52 8.48
N LYS A 259 -21.11 -19.93 8.38
CA LYS A 259 -21.89 -19.79 7.15
C LYS A 259 -22.24 -18.34 6.83
N LEU A 260 -22.56 -17.53 7.85
CA LEU A 260 -22.90 -16.12 7.71
C LEU A 260 -21.68 -15.25 7.33
N ASP A 261 -20.48 -15.64 7.76
CA ASP A 261 -19.23 -14.93 7.42
C ASP A 261 -18.80 -15.15 5.95
N GLN A 262 -19.32 -16.18 5.28
CA GLN A 262 -19.08 -16.36 3.85
C GLN A 262 -19.91 -15.36 3.06
N VAL A 263 -19.26 -14.33 2.55
CA VAL A 263 -19.79 -13.12 1.87
C VAL A 263 -20.71 -13.44 0.65
N ASN A 264 -20.83 -14.70 0.24
CA ASN A 264 -21.62 -15.16 -0.90
C ASN A 264 -22.57 -16.32 -0.57
N SER A 265 -23.12 -16.37 0.63
CA SER A 265 -24.25 -17.27 0.82
C SER A 265 -25.37 -16.80 -0.11
N ASN A 266 -25.68 -17.58 -1.16
CA ASN A 266 -26.85 -17.39 -2.01
C ASN A 266 -28.11 -17.57 -1.13
N LEU A 267 -28.43 -16.52 -0.36
CA LEU A 267 -29.65 -16.50 0.42
C LEU A 267 -30.81 -16.45 -0.58
N GLU A 268 -31.65 -17.46 -0.53
CA GLU A 268 -32.87 -17.46 -1.33
C GLU A 268 -33.79 -16.34 -0.83
N MET A 269 -33.89 -15.27 -1.62
CA MET A 269 -34.68 -14.08 -1.30
C MET A 269 -36.11 -14.27 -1.88
N LYS A 270 -37.10 -14.27 -1.01
CA LYS A 270 -38.53 -14.40 -1.38
C LYS A 270 -39.31 -13.20 -0.83
N GLU A 271 -40.44 -12.91 -1.45
CA GLU A 271 -41.41 -11.97 -0.88
C GLU A 271 -42.04 -12.57 0.39
N ILE A 272 -42.00 -11.86 1.47
CA ILE A 272 -42.46 -12.29 2.79
C ILE A 272 -43.40 -11.25 3.37
N HIS A 273 -44.53 -11.68 3.88
CA HIS A 273 -45.40 -10.90 4.73
C HIS A 273 -44.83 -10.86 6.13
N ILE A 274 -43.96 -9.86 6.40
CA ILE A 274 -43.25 -9.78 7.70
C ILE A 274 -44.23 -9.52 8.85
N SER A 275 -45.29 -8.74 8.65
CA SER A 275 -46.30 -8.44 9.68
C SER A 275 -46.93 -9.71 10.21
N SER A 276 -47.50 -10.55 9.30
CA SER A 276 -48.14 -11.81 9.68
C SER A 276 -47.20 -12.82 10.29
N MET A 277 -45.96 -12.89 9.75
CA MET A 277 -44.93 -13.77 10.30
C MET A 277 -44.59 -13.41 11.77
N LEU A 278 -44.48 -12.12 12.08
CA LEU A 278 -44.19 -11.66 13.44
C LEU A 278 -45.37 -11.96 14.38
N GLU A 279 -46.58 -11.72 13.93
CA GLU A 279 -47.79 -12.08 14.72
C GLU A 279 -47.80 -13.54 15.13
N GLU A 280 -47.55 -14.47 14.18
CA GLU A 280 -47.45 -15.91 14.46
C GLU A 280 -46.35 -16.22 15.52
N MET A 281 -45.20 -15.60 15.39
CA MET A 281 -44.10 -15.80 16.31
C MET A 281 -44.42 -15.31 17.74
N PHE A 282 -45.14 -14.19 17.88
CA PHE A 282 -45.54 -13.66 19.17
C PHE A 282 -46.55 -14.54 19.88
N TYR A 283 -47.56 -15.09 19.16
CA TYR A 283 -48.47 -16.07 19.74
C TYR A 283 -47.73 -17.27 20.33
N SER A 284 -46.65 -17.72 19.67
CA SER A 284 -45.86 -18.86 20.20
C SER A 284 -45.09 -18.53 21.47
N MET A 285 -44.78 -17.25 21.72
CA MET A 285 -44.08 -16.80 22.94
C MET A 285 -45.01 -16.44 24.11
N GLU A 286 -46.30 -16.27 23.88
CA GLU A 286 -47.28 -15.87 24.90
C GLU A 286 -47.28 -16.81 26.09
N ALA A 287 -47.13 -18.11 25.88
CA ALA A 287 -47.06 -19.12 26.95
C ALA A 287 -45.88 -18.89 27.90
N LYS A 288 -44.68 -18.54 27.34
CA LYS A 288 -43.47 -18.26 28.11
C LYS A 288 -43.57 -16.98 28.93
N THR A 289 -44.21 -15.93 28.36
CA THR A 289 -44.32 -14.62 29.04
C THR A 289 -45.29 -14.68 30.23
N LYS A 290 -46.30 -15.56 30.18
CA LYS A 290 -47.23 -15.82 31.28
C LYS A 290 -46.56 -16.43 32.51
N GLU A 291 -45.51 -17.23 32.34
CA GLU A 291 -44.78 -17.85 33.48
C GLU A 291 -44.09 -16.80 34.37
N LYS A 292 -43.63 -15.68 33.81
CA LYS A 292 -42.98 -14.58 34.55
C LYS A 292 -43.88 -13.38 34.82
N ASP A 293 -45.17 -13.45 34.49
CA ASP A 293 -46.12 -12.34 34.60
C ASP A 293 -45.64 -11.07 33.84
N ILE A 294 -45.01 -11.27 32.66
CA ILE A 294 -44.46 -10.18 31.84
C ILE A 294 -45.58 -9.59 30.98
N ASN A 295 -45.73 -8.26 31.03
CA ASN A 295 -46.66 -7.54 30.19
C ASN A 295 -46.02 -7.29 28.79
N VAL A 296 -46.60 -7.86 27.72
CA VAL A 296 -46.12 -7.68 26.36
C VAL A 296 -47.08 -6.78 25.59
N THR A 297 -46.55 -5.71 25.04
CA THR A 297 -47.26 -4.83 24.11
C THR A 297 -46.65 -4.96 22.73
N TYR A 298 -47.49 -4.94 21.70
CA TYR A 298 -46.97 -4.94 20.32
C TYR A 298 -47.77 -3.99 19.43
N SER A 299 -47.06 -3.28 18.56
CA SER A 299 -47.62 -2.41 17.54
C SER A 299 -47.02 -2.78 16.19
N ILE A 300 -47.75 -3.53 15.41
CA ILE A 300 -47.32 -4.07 14.14
C ILE A 300 -48.11 -3.36 13.03
N GLU A 301 -47.42 -2.60 12.20
CA GLU A 301 -48.03 -2.05 10.99
C GLU A 301 -48.41 -3.20 10.04
N SER A 302 -49.68 -3.23 9.62
CA SER A 302 -50.21 -4.30 8.78
C SER A 302 -49.68 -4.23 7.34
N GLN A 303 -49.65 -5.38 6.68
CA GLN A 303 -49.32 -5.53 5.25
C GLN A 303 -47.92 -5.08 4.83
N ILE A 304 -46.95 -5.13 5.72
CA ILE A 304 -45.56 -4.90 5.31
C ILE A 304 -45.01 -6.13 4.61
N MET A 305 -44.61 -5.93 3.33
CA MET A 305 -43.92 -6.90 2.52
C MET A 305 -42.44 -6.56 2.41
N VAL A 306 -41.61 -7.60 2.44
CA VAL A 306 -40.17 -7.48 2.26
C VAL A 306 -39.64 -8.62 1.39
N LYS A 307 -38.73 -8.32 0.50
CA LYS A 307 -38.00 -9.36 -0.25
C LYS A 307 -36.77 -9.75 0.59
N SER A 308 -36.83 -10.92 1.23
CA SER A 308 -35.79 -11.35 2.17
C SER A 308 -35.78 -12.88 2.33
N ASN A 309 -34.91 -13.38 3.21
CA ASN A 309 -34.88 -14.79 3.60
C ASN A 309 -35.74 -15.01 4.88
N SER A 310 -36.82 -15.77 4.76
CA SER A 310 -37.77 -16.00 5.87
C SER A 310 -37.11 -16.61 7.10
N ASP A 311 -36.24 -17.61 6.92
CA ASP A 311 -35.64 -18.34 8.02
C ASP A 311 -34.67 -17.44 8.79
N LYS A 312 -33.92 -16.58 8.09
CA LYS A 312 -33.01 -15.63 8.72
C LYS A 312 -33.74 -14.52 9.47
N ILE A 313 -34.88 -14.02 8.94
CA ILE A 313 -35.69 -13.06 9.69
C ILE A 313 -36.29 -13.71 10.93
N LYS A 314 -36.87 -14.92 10.82
CA LYS A 314 -37.38 -15.66 11.97
C LYS A 314 -36.33 -15.85 13.04
N GLN A 315 -35.14 -16.26 12.65
CA GLN A 315 -34.01 -16.44 13.57
C GLN A 315 -33.59 -15.14 14.26
N LEU A 316 -33.44 -14.04 13.49
CA LEU A 316 -33.12 -12.70 14.02
C LEU A 316 -34.14 -12.28 15.09
N VAL A 317 -35.43 -12.40 14.77
CA VAL A 317 -36.53 -12.06 15.66
C VAL A 317 -36.49 -12.92 16.90
N MET A 318 -36.32 -14.24 16.79
CA MET A 318 -36.24 -15.16 17.93
C MET A 318 -35.09 -14.82 18.87
N ILE A 319 -33.92 -14.47 18.34
CA ILE A 319 -32.76 -14.06 19.17
C ILE A 319 -33.08 -12.82 19.97
N LEU A 320 -33.72 -11.79 19.37
CA LEU A 320 -34.05 -10.57 20.06
C LEU A 320 -35.16 -10.76 21.10
N LEU A 321 -36.19 -11.56 20.78
CA LEU A 321 -37.28 -11.89 21.68
C LEU A 321 -36.80 -12.73 22.88
N ASP A 322 -35.94 -13.73 22.62
CA ASP A 322 -35.37 -14.57 23.69
C ASP A 322 -34.49 -13.72 24.64
N ASN A 323 -33.71 -12.77 24.09
CA ASN A 323 -32.97 -11.80 24.91
C ASN A 323 -33.92 -10.91 25.73
N ALA A 324 -34.96 -10.36 25.15
CA ALA A 324 -35.93 -9.54 25.88
C ALA A 324 -36.56 -10.32 27.00
N TYR A 325 -37.02 -11.55 26.74
CA TYR A 325 -37.62 -12.42 27.75
C TYR A 325 -36.64 -12.78 28.89
N LYS A 326 -35.41 -13.14 28.58
CA LYS A 326 -34.39 -13.52 29.55
C LYS A 326 -34.05 -12.40 30.51
N TYR A 327 -33.89 -11.18 29.99
CA TYR A 327 -33.40 -10.04 30.74
C TYR A 327 -34.50 -9.14 31.33
N THR A 328 -35.78 -9.43 31.03
CA THR A 328 -36.91 -8.75 31.66
C THR A 328 -37.09 -9.27 33.10
N ASN A 329 -37.28 -8.34 34.01
CA ASN A 329 -37.62 -8.66 35.39
C ASN A 329 -39.01 -9.29 35.48
N GLU A 330 -39.31 -10.01 36.57
CA GLU A 330 -40.69 -10.44 36.91
C GLU A 330 -41.61 -9.21 36.92
N LYS A 331 -42.82 -9.36 36.38
CA LYS A 331 -43.81 -8.29 36.21
C LYS A 331 -43.30 -7.10 35.37
N GLY A 332 -42.22 -7.33 34.59
CA GLY A 332 -41.67 -6.32 33.68
C GLY A 332 -42.49 -6.14 32.42
N LYS A 333 -41.96 -5.33 31.50
CA LYS A 333 -42.61 -5.03 30.21
C LYS A 333 -41.70 -5.35 29.05
N ILE A 334 -42.27 -5.88 27.96
CA ILE A 334 -41.65 -6.01 26.65
C ILE A 334 -42.52 -5.25 25.68
N ASP A 335 -41.87 -4.39 24.86
CA ASP A 335 -42.54 -3.63 23.80
C ASP A 335 -41.94 -3.98 22.45
N ILE A 336 -42.79 -4.28 21.47
CA ILE A 336 -42.39 -4.75 20.18
C ILE A 336 -43.07 -3.87 19.11
N THR A 337 -42.27 -3.27 18.24
CA THR A 337 -42.83 -2.44 17.17
C THR A 337 -42.28 -2.85 15.81
N LEU A 338 -43.15 -2.86 14.82
CA LEU A 338 -42.80 -2.98 13.40
C LEU A 338 -43.43 -1.84 12.64
N GLU A 339 -42.63 -1.06 12.00
CA GLU A 339 -43.09 0.08 11.19
C GLU A 339 -42.30 0.16 9.89
N LYS A 340 -42.91 0.81 8.89
CA LYS A 340 -42.26 1.14 7.64
C LYS A 340 -41.98 2.63 7.60
N ASP A 341 -40.69 2.99 7.43
CA ASP A 341 -40.29 4.38 7.18
C ASP A 341 -39.61 4.46 5.80
N LYS A 342 -40.27 5.10 4.84
CA LYS A 342 -39.84 5.27 3.44
C LYS A 342 -39.49 3.94 2.79
N ARG A 343 -38.18 3.63 2.66
CA ARG A 343 -37.63 2.41 2.09
C ARG A 343 -37.00 1.46 3.11
N MET A 344 -37.21 1.73 4.39
CA MET A 344 -36.70 0.93 5.46
C MET A 344 -37.84 0.29 6.27
N ILE A 345 -37.63 -0.91 6.71
CA ILE A 345 -38.45 -1.61 7.67
C ILE A 345 -37.74 -1.53 9.01
N ILE A 346 -38.39 -1.02 10.01
CA ILE A 346 -37.83 -0.83 11.35
C ILE A 346 -38.54 -1.77 12.31
N PHE A 347 -37.80 -2.69 12.86
CA PHE A 347 -38.24 -3.61 13.89
C PHE A 347 -37.53 -3.28 15.20
N ARG A 348 -38.31 -3.05 16.27
CA ARG A 348 -37.78 -2.75 17.59
C ARG A 348 -38.29 -3.75 18.60
N VAL A 349 -37.41 -4.18 19.49
CA VAL A 349 -37.74 -4.95 20.69
C VAL A 349 -37.15 -4.23 21.90
N GLY A 350 -38.03 -3.75 22.75
CA GLY A 350 -37.67 -3.07 23.98
C GLY A 350 -38.06 -3.89 25.18
N ASN A 351 -37.31 -3.86 26.27
CA ASN A 351 -37.63 -4.53 27.51
C ASN A 351 -37.18 -3.75 28.75
N THR A 352 -37.94 -3.84 29.80
CA THR A 352 -37.51 -3.41 31.15
C THR A 352 -36.52 -4.40 31.72
N GLY A 353 -35.55 -3.94 32.50
CA GLY A 353 -34.56 -4.80 33.14
C GLY A 353 -33.42 -4.04 33.76
N LYS A 354 -32.34 -4.76 34.06
CA LYS A 354 -31.12 -4.13 34.62
C LYS A 354 -30.39 -3.22 33.64
N GLY A 355 -30.78 -3.24 32.38
CA GLY A 355 -30.08 -2.46 31.34
C GLY A 355 -28.68 -2.97 31.03
N ILE A 356 -27.97 -2.22 30.20
CA ILE A 356 -26.60 -2.50 29.75
C ILE A 356 -25.74 -1.30 30.11
N ALA A 357 -24.61 -1.55 30.78
CA ALA A 357 -23.64 -0.50 31.11
C ALA A 357 -23.10 0.17 29.85
N LYS A 358 -22.84 1.48 29.92
CA LYS A 358 -22.34 2.26 28.75
C LYS A 358 -21.05 1.69 28.15
N ASP A 359 -20.15 1.17 28.97
CA ASP A 359 -18.89 0.57 28.58
C ASP A 359 -19.06 -0.79 27.85
N ASP A 360 -20.22 -1.43 28.07
CA ASP A 360 -20.56 -2.72 27.48
C ASP A 360 -21.30 -2.56 26.14
N LEU A 361 -22.03 -1.47 25.91
CA LEU A 361 -22.81 -1.23 24.69
C LEU A 361 -22.03 -1.46 23.38
N PRO A 362 -20.78 -0.99 23.21
CA PRO A 362 -20.01 -1.22 22.01
C PRO A 362 -19.59 -2.70 21.81
N LYS A 363 -19.65 -3.50 22.89
CA LYS A 363 -19.10 -4.86 22.94
C LYS A 363 -20.15 -5.96 22.83
N ILE A 364 -21.44 -5.65 23.09
CA ILE A 364 -22.50 -6.69 23.18
C ILE A 364 -22.71 -7.49 21.91
N PHE A 365 -22.31 -6.96 20.74
CA PHE A 365 -22.36 -7.64 19.47
C PHE A 365 -21.09 -8.44 19.17
N ASN A 366 -20.06 -8.40 20.03
CA ASN A 366 -18.87 -9.21 19.89
C ASN A 366 -19.16 -10.67 20.23
N ARG A 367 -18.54 -11.60 19.54
CA ARG A 367 -18.67 -13.04 19.79
C ARG A 367 -18.18 -13.36 21.19
N PHE A 368 -18.89 -14.26 21.87
CA PHE A 368 -18.63 -14.71 23.28
C PHE A 368 -18.67 -13.60 24.31
N TYR A 369 -19.04 -12.37 23.94
CA TYR A 369 -19.13 -11.30 24.91
C TYR A 369 -20.35 -11.45 25.79
N ARG A 370 -20.13 -11.31 27.10
CA ARG A 370 -21.16 -11.34 28.13
C ARG A 370 -20.86 -10.29 29.20
N GLY A 371 -21.73 -9.31 29.33
CA GLY A 371 -21.65 -8.34 30.42
C GLY A 371 -21.64 -8.98 31.79
N ALA A 372 -21.12 -8.31 32.80
CA ALA A 372 -20.96 -8.86 34.13
C ALA A 372 -22.29 -9.44 34.72
N HIS A 373 -23.39 -8.72 34.52
CA HIS A 373 -24.70 -9.17 35.02
C HIS A 373 -25.29 -10.36 34.24
N SER A 374 -25.06 -10.46 32.95
CA SER A 374 -25.59 -11.54 32.12
C SER A 374 -25.02 -12.92 32.50
N ARG A 375 -23.81 -12.96 33.05
CA ARG A 375 -23.16 -14.20 33.51
C ARG A 375 -23.91 -14.88 34.67
N TYR A 376 -24.60 -14.09 35.51
CA TYR A 376 -25.36 -14.60 36.65
C TYR A 376 -26.78 -15.01 36.27
N ILE A 377 -27.42 -14.34 35.30
CA ILE A 377 -28.81 -14.55 34.90
C ILE A 377 -28.96 -15.82 34.05
N ASP A 378 -28.11 -15.98 33.05
CA ASP A 378 -28.17 -17.14 32.14
C ASP A 378 -26.81 -17.83 32.03
N LYS A 379 -26.61 -18.84 32.87
CA LYS A 379 -25.39 -19.67 32.84
C LYS A 379 -25.24 -20.49 31.55
N ASN A 380 -26.32 -20.65 30.78
CA ASN A 380 -26.35 -21.48 29.58
C ASN A 380 -26.10 -20.71 28.26
N SER A 381 -26.01 -19.39 28.31
CA SER A 381 -25.76 -18.55 27.13
C SER A 381 -24.28 -18.43 26.85
N PHE A 382 -23.89 -18.59 25.61
CA PHE A 382 -22.49 -18.49 25.14
C PHE A 382 -22.09 -17.08 24.65
N GLY A 383 -23.00 -16.11 24.65
CA GLY A 383 -22.72 -14.77 24.12
C GLY A 383 -22.61 -14.74 22.59
N LEU A 384 -23.21 -15.72 21.87
CA LEU A 384 -23.20 -15.80 20.41
C LEU A 384 -24.48 -15.23 19.77
N GLY A 385 -25.60 -15.17 20.48
CA GLY A 385 -26.88 -14.77 19.90
C GLY A 385 -26.87 -13.39 19.27
N LEU A 386 -26.43 -12.35 19.99
CA LEU A 386 -26.37 -10.98 19.43
C LEU A 386 -25.36 -10.81 18.28
N SER A 387 -24.26 -11.57 18.29
CA SER A 387 -23.34 -11.59 17.17
C SER A 387 -23.94 -12.25 15.92
N ILE A 388 -24.75 -13.31 16.09
CA ILE A 388 -25.54 -13.93 15.03
C ILE A 388 -26.59 -12.94 14.52
N ALA A 389 -27.32 -12.26 15.39
CA ALA A 389 -28.29 -11.24 15.01
C ALA A 389 -27.66 -10.13 14.16
N LYS A 390 -26.48 -9.64 14.53
CA LYS A 390 -25.71 -8.66 13.78
C LYS A 390 -25.28 -9.20 12.41
N SER A 391 -24.76 -10.42 12.35
CA SER A 391 -24.33 -11.05 11.09
C SER A 391 -25.50 -11.27 10.15
N ILE A 392 -26.68 -11.73 10.66
CA ILE A 392 -27.91 -11.87 9.85
C ILE A 392 -28.34 -10.51 9.32
N THR A 393 -28.43 -9.49 10.17
CA THR A 393 -28.87 -8.15 9.79
C THR A 393 -27.96 -7.57 8.70
N SER A 394 -26.64 -7.67 8.87
CA SER A 394 -25.68 -7.24 7.86
C SER A 394 -25.78 -8.04 6.57
N GLY A 395 -25.97 -9.35 6.65
CA GLY A 395 -26.17 -10.22 5.47
C GLY A 395 -27.45 -9.93 4.68
N LEU A 396 -28.45 -9.35 5.33
CA LEU A 396 -29.68 -8.84 4.71
C LEU A 396 -29.59 -7.38 4.25
N GLY A 397 -28.40 -6.77 4.34
CA GLY A 397 -28.15 -5.37 3.94
C GLY A 397 -28.70 -4.34 4.92
N GLY A 398 -28.99 -4.73 6.13
CA GLY A 398 -29.53 -3.88 7.19
C GLY A 398 -28.53 -3.53 8.28
N GLU A 399 -29.01 -2.82 9.32
CA GLU A 399 -28.25 -2.41 10.49
C GLU A 399 -29.01 -2.75 11.78
N ILE A 400 -28.26 -3.11 12.84
CA ILE A 400 -28.80 -3.33 14.18
C ILE A 400 -28.14 -2.35 15.15
N HIS A 401 -28.96 -1.70 15.95
CA HIS A 401 -28.56 -0.76 16.98
C HIS A 401 -29.13 -1.16 18.35
N VAL A 402 -28.51 -0.66 19.39
CA VAL A 402 -28.97 -0.83 20.78
C VAL A 402 -28.96 0.52 21.49
N SER A 403 -29.99 0.75 22.25
CA SER A 403 -30.08 1.83 23.23
C SER A 403 -30.46 1.24 24.58
N SER A 404 -29.72 1.60 25.63
CA SER A 404 -30.02 1.08 26.96
C SER A 404 -29.73 2.12 28.02
N GLU A 405 -30.61 2.15 29.03
CA GLU A 405 -30.45 2.90 30.25
C GLU A 405 -30.40 1.90 31.43
N GLU A 406 -29.35 2.00 32.25
CA GLU A 406 -29.14 1.09 33.36
C GLU A 406 -30.31 1.12 34.34
N ASN A 407 -30.75 -0.07 34.78
CA ASN A 407 -31.90 -0.33 35.67
C ASN A 407 -33.25 0.18 35.14
N ASN A 408 -33.37 0.42 33.87
CA ASN A 408 -34.58 0.91 33.26
C ASN A 408 -34.94 0.12 31.99
N TRP A 409 -34.51 0.58 30.84
CA TRP A 409 -35.01 0.10 29.54
C TRP A 409 -33.86 -0.23 28.56
N THR A 410 -34.01 -1.31 27.80
CA THR A 410 -33.12 -1.65 26.70
C THR A 410 -33.94 -1.84 25.45
N THR A 411 -33.55 -1.21 24.34
CA THR A 411 -34.18 -1.34 23.02
C THR A 411 -33.17 -1.78 21.98
N PHE A 412 -33.44 -2.88 21.30
CA PHE A 412 -32.76 -3.27 20.08
C PHE A 412 -33.58 -2.79 18.89
N THR A 413 -32.93 -2.13 17.95
CA THR A 413 -33.54 -1.62 16.72
C THR A 413 -32.85 -2.24 15.52
N VAL A 414 -33.63 -2.94 14.69
CA VAL A 414 -33.19 -3.50 13.40
C VAL A 414 -33.79 -2.69 12.28
N MET A 415 -32.95 -2.28 11.35
CA MET A 415 -33.36 -1.57 10.14
C MET A 415 -33.00 -2.43 8.94
N LEU A 416 -34.00 -2.82 8.14
CA LEU A 416 -33.82 -3.62 6.93
C LEU A 416 -34.27 -2.81 5.71
N PRO A 417 -33.53 -2.84 4.58
CA PRO A 417 -33.99 -2.21 3.37
C PRO A 417 -35.21 -2.95 2.81
N GLN A 418 -36.23 -2.19 2.41
CA GLN A 418 -37.34 -2.71 1.60
C GLN A 418 -36.87 -2.74 0.14
N ILE A 419 -36.42 -3.87 -0.32
CA ILE A 419 -35.97 -4.11 -1.70
C ILE A 419 -37.16 -4.44 -2.58
#